data_2338f9b745fd3f0de3acad224dbe7151
#
_entry.id   2338f9b745fd3f0de3acad224dbe7151
#
_cell.length_a   1.000
_cell.length_b   1.000
_cell.length_c   1.000
_cell.angle_alpha   90.00
_cell.angle_beta   90.00
_cell.angle_gamma   90.00
#
_symmetry.space_group_name_H-M   'P 1'
#
loop_
_entity.id
_entity.type
_entity.pdbx_description
1 polymer ?
#
loop_
_entity_poly.entity_id
_entity_poly.type
_entity_poly.pdbx_seq_one_letter_code
_entity_poly.pdbx_strand_id
1 'polypeptide(L)'
;MLASNFRNQQNLDDWLKERGVVAIAEIDTRRLTRILRDKGAQNGCLYAGPEVTADPEGARAKALQAAKEFPGLVGMDLAKVVSCKKNYEWTEGSWELGKEPGKGHAVMPGGQHHVVAYDFGVKLNILRMLKDRNCKVTVVP
;
A
#
# COMPACT_ATOMS: atom_id res chain seq x y z
N MET A 1 15.84 -0.84 -9.02
CA MET A 1 15.41 -2.27 -9.13
C MET A 1 14.65 -2.44 -10.43
N LEU A 2 15.08 -3.31 -11.33
CA LEU A 2 14.41 -3.52 -12.62
C LEU A 2 13.14 -4.36 -12.41
N ALA A 3 12.05 -3.94 -13.03
CA ALA A 3 10.82 -4.71 -13.02
C ALA A 3 10.93 -5.90 -13.99
N SER A 4 10.58 -7.10 -13.51
CA SER A 4 10.65 -8.36 -14.26
C SER A 4 9.31 -8.77 -14.89
N ASN A 5 8.27 -7.98 -14.72
CA ASN A 5 6.91 -8.32 -15.16
C ASN A 5 6.52 -7.45 -16.37
N PHE A 6 6.01 -8.10 -17.44
CA PHE A 6 5.55 -7.41 -18.64
C PHE A 6 4.36 -6.46 -18.42
N ARG A 7 3.67 -6.58 -17.27
CA ARG A 7 2.60 -5.66 -16.83
C ARG A 7 3.13 -4.39 -16.18
N ASN A 8 4.47 -4.26 -16.08
CA ASN A 8 5.09 -3.11 -15.44
C ASN A 8 4.72 -1.81 -16.18
N GLN A 9 4.23 -0.85 -15.43
CA GLN A 9 3.97 0.51 -15.91
C GLN A 9 5.06 1.48 -15.46
N GLN A 10 5.71 1.16 -14.34
CA GLN A 10 6.72 2.01 -13.70
C GLN A 10 7.62 1.15 -12.81
N ASN A 11 8.89 1.53 -12.67
CA ASN A 11 9.77 0.90 -11.70
C ASN A 11 9.35 1.23 -10.27
N LEU A 12 9.56 0.29 -9.35
CA LEU A 12 9.17 0.48 -7.95
C LEU A 12 9.86 1.68 -7.30
N ASP A 13 11.12 1.92 -7.64
CA ASP A 13 11.91 3.03 -7.10
C ASP A 13 11.28 4.39 -7.46
N ASP A 14 10.85 4.55 -8.72
CA ASP A 14 10.21 5.76 -9.22
C ASP A 14 8.83 5.94 -8.59
N TRP A 15 8.07 4.85 -8.49
CA TRP A 15 6.76 4.82 -7.85
C TRP A 15 6.81 5.26 -6.37
N LEU A 16 7.81 4.77 -5.62
CA LEU A 16 8.03 5.14 -4.22
C LEU A 16 8.45 6.60 -4.07
N LYS A 17 9.38 7.07 -4.93
CA LYS A 17 9.84 8.48 -4.94
C LYS A 17 8.71 9.46 -5.19
N GLU A 18 7.87 9.20 -6.19
CA GLU A 18 6.72 10.06 -6.51
C GLU A 18 5.73 10.19 -5.35
N ARG A 19 5.67 9.18 -4.48
CA ARG A 19 4.76 9.15 -3.33
C ARG A 19 5.42 9.53 -2.01
N GLY A 20 6.71 9.90 -2.04
CA GLY A 20 7.46 10.24 -0.84
C GLY A 20 7.58 9.09 0.17
N VAL A 21 7.53 7.83 -0.32
CA VAL A 21 7.61 6.64 0.53
C VAL A 21 9.07 6.23 0.70
N VAL A 22 9.54 6.25 1.94
CA VAL A 22 10.87 5.74 2.29
C VAL A 22 10.87 4.21 2.24
N ALA A 23 11.89 3.64 1.59
CA ALA A 23 12.04 2.20 1.46
C ALA A 23 13.49 1.76 1.73
N ILE A 24 13.65 0.54 2.17
CA ILE A 24 14.94 -0.11 2.38
C ILE A 24 15.00 -1.41 1.57
N ALA A 25 16.12 -1.67 0.95
CA ALA A 25 16.38 -2.90 0.19
C ALA A 25 17.56 -3.67 0.79
N GLU A 26 17.80 -4.88 0.29
CA GLU A 26 18.95 -5.73 0.65
C GLU A 26 19.02 -6.11 2.13
N ILE A 27 17.87 -6.17 2.80
CA ILE A 27 17.75 -6.68 4.17
C ILE A 27 17.25 -8.13 4.18
N ASP A 28 17.60 -8.88 5.23
CA ASP A 28 17.08 -10.22 5.46
C ASP A 28 15.61 -10.17 5.93
N THR A 29 14.70 -10.07 4.97
CA THR A 29 13.25 -10.03 5.24
C THR A 29 12.74 -11.33 5.87
N ARG A 30 13.39 -12.47 5.61
CA ARG A 30 13.03 -13.75 6.22
C ARG A 30 13.34 -13.76 7.72
N ARG A 31 14.49 -13.22 8.11
CA ARG A 31 14.85 -13.03 9.53
C ARG A 31 13.87 -12.08 10.21
N LEU A 32 13.54 -10.95 9.56
CA LEU A 32 12.55 -10.01 10.07
C LEU A 32 11.20 -10.70 10.29
N THR A 33 10.70 -11.45 9.32
CA THR A 33 9.45 -12.20 9.43
C THR A 33 9.45 -13.20 10.60
N ARG A 34 10.57 -13.91 10.82
CA ARG A 34 10.72 -14.81 11.97
C ARG A 34 10.65 -14.06 13.29
N ILE A 35 11.33 -12.92 13.41
CA ILE A 35 11.28 -12.06 14.62
C ILE A 35 9.85 -11.63 14.91
N LEU A 36 9.13 -11.14 13.89
CA LEU A 36 7.74 -10.71 14.05
C LEU A 36 6.81 -11.86 14.44
N ARG A 37 7.04 -13.06 13.91
CA ARG A 37 6.26 -14.26 14.27
C ARG A 37 6.52 -14.70 15.71
N ASP A 38 7.78 -14.69 16.14
CA ASP A 38 8.18 -15.25 17.43
C ASP A 38 7.96 -14.24 18.58
N LYS A 39 8.10 -12.94 18.31
CA LYS A 39 8.01 -11.86 19.31
C LYS A 39 6.76 -10.98 19.19
N GLY A 40 5.92 -11.20 18.16
CA GLY A 40 4.79 -10.33 17.83
C GLY A 40 5.23 -9.03 17.14
N ALA A 41 4.30 -8.08 17.03
CA ALA A 41 4.55 -6.78 16.42
C ALA A 41 5.70 -6.05 17.14
N GLN A 42 6.60 -5.48 16.36
CA GLN A 42 7.73 -4.71 16.85
C GLN A 42 7.68 -3.28 16.29
N ASN A 43 8.01 -2.31 17.11
CA ASN A 43 8.20 -0.95 16.62
C ASN A 43 9.48 -0.88 15.76
N GLY A 44 9.43 -0.07 14.71
CA GLY A 44 10.57 0.14 13.82
C GLY A 44 10.56 1.54 13.23
N CYS A 45 11.71 2.00 12.80
CA CYS A 45 11.88 3.27 12.10
C CYS A 45 12.73 3.05 10.85
N LEU A 46 12.28 3.61 9.73
CA LEU A 46 13.08 3.81 8.53
C LEU A 46 13.52 5.28 8.49
N TYR A 47 14.81 5.51 8.50
CA TYR A 47 15.38 6.84 8.45
C TYR A 47 16.18 7.00 7.16
N ALA A 48 15.90 8.04 6.40
CA ALA A 48 16.57 8.34 5.15
C ALA A 48 16.84 9.86 5.05
N GLY A 49 17.96 10.20 4.46
CA GLY A 49 18.38 11.58 4.29
C GLY A 49 19.90 11.68 4.08
N PRO A 50 20.40 12.84 3.72
CA PRO A 50 21.84 13.05 3.54
C PRO A 50 22.66 12.79 4.82
N GLU A 51 22.05 12.94 5.99
CA GLU A 51 22.66 12.66 7.30
C GLU A 51 23.07 11.19 7.45
N VAL A 52 22.36 10.26 6.81
CA VAL A 52 22.67 8.83 6.89
C VAL A 52 24.09 8.54 6.36
N THR A 53 24.53 9.29 5.34
CA THR A 53 25.87 9.17 4.78
C THR A 53 26.89 10.02 5.55
N ALA A 54 26.51 11.21 6.00
CA ALA A 54 27.40 12.14 6.68
C ALA A 54 27.71 11.72 8.13
N ASP A 55 26.71 11.19 8.85
CA ASP A 55 26.84 10.70 10.23
C ASP A 55 25.99 9.42 10.43
N PRO A 56 26.48 8.25 10.00
CA PRO A 56 25.74 6.99 10.10
C PRO A 56 25.37 6.61 11.55
N GLU A 57 26.25 6.87 12.51
CA GLU A 57 26.00 6.52 13.91
C GLU A 57 24.94 7.42 14.54
N GLY A 58 24.98 8.72 14.29
CA GLY A 58 23.94 9.65 14.71
C GLY A 58 22.59 9.35 14.07
N ALA A 59 22.56 9.01 12.77
CA ALA A 59 21.36 8.59 12.06
C ALA A 59 20.76 7.31 12.65
N ARG A 60 21.61 6.33 12.98
CA ARG A 60 21.20 5.10 13.66
C ARG A 60 20.62 5.36 15.05
N ALA A 61 21.26 6.23 15.82
CA ALA A 61 20.79 6.63 17.14
C ALA A 61 19.39 7.29 17.07
N LYS A 62 19.19 8.21 16.13
CA LYS A 62 17.89 8.87 15.86
C LYS A 62 16.81 7.86 15.45
N ALA A 63 17.11 6.94 14.55
CA ALA A 63 16.17 5.91 14.12
C ALA A 63 15.77 4.98 15.28
N LEU A 64 16.74 4.57 16.10
CA LEU A 64 16.49 3.74 17.29
C LEU A 64 15.65 4.48 18.34
N GLN A 65 15.93 5.75 18.55
CA GLN A 65 15.18 6.58 19.47
C GLN A 65 13.72 6.72 19.00
N ALA A 66 13.49 7.05 17.73
CA ALA A 66 12.16 7.15 17.14
C ALA A 66 11.36 5.83 17.24
N ALA A 67 12.04 4.69 17.01
CA ALA A 67 11.39 3.38 17.16
C ALA A 67 11.00 3.07 18.61
N LYS A 68 11.82 3.51 19.61
CA LYS A 68 11.51 3.33 21.03
C LYS A 68 10.39 4.25 21.52
N GLU A 69 10.34 5.47 20.99
CA GLU A 69 9.35 6.49 21.37
C GLU A 69 7.99 6.27 20.70
N PHE A 70 7.93 5.43 19.65
CA PHE A 70 6.65 5.16 19.01
C PHE A 70 5.70 4.43 19.96
N PRO A 71 4.52 5.00 20.23
CA PRO A 71 3.59 4.47 21.25
C PRO A 71 2.93 3.14 20.87
N GLY A 72 3.17 2.65 19.67
CA GLY A 72 2.49 1.48 19.10
C GLY A 72 1.15 1.85 18.46
N LEU A 73 0.39 0.83 18.05
CA LEU A 73 -0.89 1.00 17.34
C LEU A 73 -2.11 0.97 18.27
N VAL A 74 -1.93 0.65 19.54
CA VAL A 74 -3.03 0.55 20.50
C VAL A 74 -3.66 1.92 20.73
N GLY A 75 -4.96 2.02 20.52
CA GLY A 75 -5.71 3.28 20.63
C GLY A 75 -5.66 4.21 19.42
N MET A 76 -4.95 3.83 18.36
CA MET A 76 -4.95 4.59 17.10
C MET A 76 -6.18 4.22 16.24
N ASP A 77 -6.94 5.23 15.84
CA ASP A 77 -8.04 5.07 14.87
C ASP A 77 -7.49 5.09 13.42
N LEU A 78 -6.88 3.99 13.01
CA LEU A 78 -6.30 3.86 11.67
C LEU A 78 -7.36 3.74 10.57
N ALA A 79 -8.55 3.22 10.88
CA ALA A 79 -9.65 3.15 9.93
C ALA A 79 -10.00 4.54 9.40
N LYS A 80 -10.10 5.53 10.29
CA LYS A 80 -10.36 6.93 9.93
C LYS A 80 -9.26 7.54 9.03
N VAL A 81 -8.02 7.09 9.19
CA VAL A 81 -6.87 7.58 8.39
C VAL A 81 -6.92 7.02 6.97
N VAL A 82 -7.25 5.74 6.81
CA VAL A 82 -7.20 5.05 5.51
C VAL A 82 -8.50 5.15 4.71
N SER A 83 -9.63 5.48 5.34
CA SER A 83 -10.92 5.65 4.68
C SER A 83 -10.88 6.78 3.65
N CYS A 84 -11.59 6.61 2.55
CA CYS A 84 -11.80 7.67 1.56
C CYS A 84 -12.46 8.90 2.21
N LYS A 85 -12.28 10.08 1.62
CA LYS A 85 -12.83 11.33 2.17
C LYS A 85 -14.17 11.71 1.53
N LYS A 86 -14.52 11.09 0.40
CA LYS A 86 -15.72 11.35 -0.38
C LYS A 86 -16.21 10.06 -1.00
N ASN A 87 -17.50 9.97 -1.20
CA ASN A 87 -18.10 8.88 -1.98
C ASN A 87 -17.60 8.91 -3.42
N TYR A 88 -17.36 7.75 -3.99
CA TYR A 88 -17.02 7.60 -5.40
C TYR A 88 -17.59 6.32 -5.97
N GLU A 89 -17.79 6.29 -7.30
CA GLU A 89 -18.19 5.09 -8.02
C GLU A 89 -16.95 4.37 -8.52
N TRP A 90 -16.87 3.06 -8.24
CA TRP A 90 -15.81 2.20 -8.74
C TRP A 90 -16.22 1.59 -10.06
N THR A 91 -15.41 1.74 -11.11
CA THR A 91 -15.71 1.30 -12.48
C THR A 91 -14.75 0.26 -13.05
N GLU A 92 -13.64 -0.02 -12.38
CA GLU A 92 -12.64 -0.99 -12.83
C GLU A 92 -13.06 -2.43 -12.55
N GLY A 93 -12.97 -3.31 -13.55
CA GLY A 93 -13.00 -4.76 -13.42
C GLY A 93 -11.61 -5.37 -13.19
N SER A 94 -11.52 -6.69 -13.14
CA SER A 94 -10.26 -7.41 -13.06
C SER A 94 -9.37 -7.17 -14.28
N TRP A 95 -8.07 -7.36 -14.09
CA TRP A 95 -7.11 -7.23 -15.17
C TRP A 95 -7.27 -8.38 -16.18
N GLU A 96 -7.27 -8.05 -17.49
CA GLU A 96 -7.39 -9.01 -18.57
C GLU A 96 -6.17 -8.96 -19.49
N LEU A 97 -5.66 -10.14 -19.87
CA LEU A 97 -4.57 -10.27 -20.85
C LEU A 97 -5.03 -9.82 -22.24
N GLY A 98 -4.15 -9.15 -22.98
CA GLY A 98 -4.41 -8.73 -24.35
C GLY A 98 -5.03 -7.34 -24.51
N LYS A 99 -5.34 -6.64 -23.44
CA LYS A 99 -5.64 -5.20 -23.48
C LYS A 99 -4.34 -4.39 -23.48
N GLU A 100 -4.43 -3.12 -23.89
CA GLU A 100 -3.26 -2.24 -24.00
C GLU A 100 -2.33 -2.32 -22.79
N PRO A 101 -1.00 -2.33 -22.98
CA PRO A 101 -0.04 -2.30 -21.89
C PRO A 101 -0.34 -1.15 -20.93
N GLY A 102 -0.43 -1.45 -19.64
CA GLY A 102 -0.73 -0.48 -18.59
C GLY A 102 -2.22 -0.17 -18.37
N LYS A 103 -3.11 -0.66 -19.22
CA LYS A 103 -4.56 -0.44 -19.11
C LYS A 103 -5.37 -1.73 -19.09
N GLY A 104 -4.80 -2.81 -18.57
CA GLY A 104 -5.40 -4.14 -18.59
C GLY A 104 -6.68 -4.32 -17.75
N HIS A 105 -7.19 -3.26 -17.11
CA HIS A 105 -8.45 -3.32 -16.39
C HIS A 105 -9.62 -2.88 -17.29
N ALA A 106 -10.65 -3.70 -17.36
CA ALA A 106 -11.87 -3.35 -18.06
C ALA A 106 -12.60 -2.21 -17.32
N VAL A 107 -13.07 -1.20 -18.05
CA VAL A 107 -13.97 -0.19 -17.50
C VAL A 107 -15.40 -0.69 -17.69
N MET A 108 -16.11 -0.90 -16.59
CA MET A 108 -17.46 -1.47 -16.54
C MET A 108 -18.41 -0.51 -15.80
N PRO A 109 -18.97 0.49 -16.47
CA PRO A 109 -19.92 1.40 -15.84
C PRO A 109 -21.24 0.68 -15.54
N GLY A 110 -21.95 1.14 -14.51
CA GLY A 110 -23.24 0.57 -14.13
C GLY A 110 -23.16 -0.81 -13.45
N GLY A 111 -24.22 -1.57 -13.54
CA GLY A 111 -24.38 -2.91 -12.97
C GLY A 111 -25.82 -3.20 -12.59
N GLN A 112 -26.21 -4.49 -12.56
CA GLN A 112 -27.57 -4.93 -12.22
C GLN A 112 -27.86 -4.82 -10.72
N HIS A 113 -26.82 -5.08 -9.89
CA HIS A 113 -26.93 -5.02 -8.43
C HIS A 113 -26.17 -3.82 -7.89
N HIS A 114 -26.78 -3.05 -7.00
CA HIS A 114 -26.08 -1.93 -6.37
C HIS A 114 -25.47 -2.39 -5.03
N VAL A 115 -24.15 -2.24 -4.93
CA VAL A 115 -23.37 -2.54 -3.72
C VAL A 115 -22.77 -1.26 -3.18
N VAL A 116 -23.00 -0.98 -1.91
CA VAL A 116 -22.33 0.10 -1.17
C VAL A 116 -21.22 -0.54 -0.33
N ALA A 117 -19.98 -0.11 -0.56
CA ALA A 117 -18.81 -0.61 0.14
C ALA A 117 -18.27 0.46 1.09
N TYR A 118 -18.28 0.20 2.39
CA TYR A 118 -17.59 1.05 3.37
C TYR A 118 -16.08 0.88 3.24
N ASP A 119 -15.37 1.99 3.13
CA ASP A 119 -13.92 2.00 2.97
C ASP A 119 -13.22 2.11 4.33
N PHE A 120 -12.74 1.00 4.82
CA PHE A 120 -11.81 0.93 5.96
C PHE A 120 -10.41 0.49 5.50
N GLY A 121 -9.96 0.95 4.34
CA GLY A 121 -8.76 0.47 3.66
C GLY A 121 -9.07 -0.73 2.76
N VAL A 122 -10.10 -0.62 1.93
CA VAL A 122 -10.58 -1.72 1.07
C VAL A 122 -9.51 -2.14 0.05
N LYS A 123 -9.28 -3.43 -0.06
CA LYS A 123 -8.43 -3.99 -1.11
C LYS A 123 -9.11 -3.81 -2.47
N LEU A 124 -8.50 -3.07 -3.38
CA LEU A 124 -9.07 -2.72 -4.69
C LEU A 124 -9.55 -3.94 -5.50
N ASN A 125 -8.89 -5.09 -5.31
CA ASN A 125 -9.32 -6.31 -6.00
C ASN A 125 -10.70 -6.82 -5.57
N ILE A 126 -11.15 -6.50 -4.37
CA ILE A 126 -12.52 -6.81 -3.91
C ILE A 126 -13.53 -6.01 -4.75
N LEU A 127 -13.26 -4.73 -4.98
CA LEU A 127 -14.11 -3.86 -5.79
C LEU A 127 -14.14 -4.33 -7.26
N ARG A 128 -12.99 -4.74 -7.81
CA ARG A 128 -12.88 -5.31 -9.15
C ARG A 128 -13.71 -6.57 -9.30
N MET A 129 -13.62 -7.48 -8.35
CA MET A 129 -14.41 -8.73 -8.36
C MET A 129 -15.91 -8.50 -8.24
N LEU A 130 -16.36 -7.44 -7.59
CA LEU A 130 -17.77 -7.04 -7.58
C LEU A 130 -18.19 -6.51 -8.96
N LYS A 131 -17.36 -5.71 -9.61
CA LYS A 131 -17.60 -5.25 -10.98
C LYS A 131 -17.71 -6.40 -11.96
N ASP A 132 -16.82 -7.38 -11.89
CA ASP A 132 -16.86 -8.58 -12.75
C ASP A 132 -18.16 -9.38 -12.58
N ARG A 133 -18.84 -9.20 -11.45
CA ARG A 133 -20.15 -9.82 -11.15
C ARG A 133 -21.33 -8.90 -11.44
N ASN A 134 -21.12 -7.95 -12.34
CA ASN A 134 -22.15 -6.99 -12.77
C ASN A 134 -22.76 -6.17 -11.63
N CYS A 135 -21.95 -5.78 -10.65
CA CYS A 135 -22.38 -4.86 -9.60
C CYS A 135 -22.08 -3.41 -9.95
N LYS A 136 -23.00 -2.50 -9.70
CA LYS A 136 -22.71 -1.08 -9.54
C LYS A 136 -22.12 -0.88 -8.14
N VAL A 137 -20.90 -0.40 -8.03
CA VAL A 137 -20.19 -0.29 -6.74
C VAL A 137 -20.01 1.17 -6.38
N THR A 138 -20.59 1.58 -5.26
CA THR A 138 -20.36 2.89 -4.65
C THR A 138 -19.51 2.70 -3.40
N VAL A 139 -18.37 3.36 -3.34
CA VAL A 139 -17.49 3.35 -2.17
C VAL A 139 -17.77 4.57 -1.31
N VAL A 140 -17.94 4.37 -0.03
CA VAL A 140 -18.28 5.41 0.97
C VAL A 140 -17.30 5.37 2.14
N PRO A 141 -17.05 6.51 2.83
CA PRO A 141 -16.20 6.58 4.02
C PRO A 141 -16.65 5.66 5.14
#